data_5ee3cbd5675abf5b09f991c6d430f449
#
_entry.id   5ee3cbd5675abf5b09f991c6d430f449
#
_cell.length_a   1.000
_cell.length_b   1.000
_cell.length_c   1.000
_cell.angle_alpha   90.00
_cell.angle_beta   90.00
_cell.angle_gamma   90.00
#
_symmetry.space_group_name_H-M   'P 1'
#
loop_
_entity.id
_entity.type
_entity.pdbx_description
1 polymer ?
#
loop_
_entity_poly.entity_id
_entity_poly.type
_entity_poly.pdbx_seq_one_letter_code
_entity_poly.pdbx_strand_id
1 'polypeptide(L)'
;PEIWFLDEPFSALDPLIRREMQTELMRLQSVLKKTVVFITHDFDEAIRLADRIAIMKDGEVIQIGTPEDLVNNPATAYVAEFTADVNRAKVLSARALMKPATAKSAGLKKVSARAKIASFAAAIVDSARPFAVISDSGEVIGEISPKSVINLLSGKDRGANT
;
A
#
# COMPACT_ATOMS: atom_id res chain seq x y z
N PRO A 1 -23.34 -1.19 -17.84
CA PRO A 1 -22.14 -0.70 -18.54
C PRO A 1 -20.91 -1.48 -18.09
N GLU A 2 -19.87 -1.54 -18.93
CA GLU A 2 -18.60 -2.22 -18.58
C GLU A 2 -17.68 -1.34 -17.74
N ILE A 3 -17.84 -0.03 -17.83
CA ILE A 3 -17.10 0.97 -17.09
C ILE A 3 -18.07 1.81 -16.26
N TRP A 4 -17.75 1.98 -14.99
CA TRP A 4 -18.48 2.86 -14.07
C TRP A 4 -17.62 4.08 -13.76
N PHE A 5 -18.26 5.26 -13.80
CA PHE A 5 -17.65 6.51 -13.39
C PHE A 5 -18.32 6.98 -12.10
N LEU A 6 -17.54 7.16 -11.05
CA LEU A 6 -17.98 7.62 -9.74
C LEU A 6 -17.19 8.89 -9.39
N ASP A 7 -17.91 10.00 -9.33
CA ASP A 7 -17.34 11.31 -9.01
C ASP A 7 -17.70 11.67 -7.57
N GLU A 8 -16.71 11.65 -6.69
CA GLU A 8 -16.79 11.92 -5.25
C GLU A 8 -18.00 11.26 -4.53
N PRO A 9 -18.27 9.96 -4.75
CA PRO A 9 -19.53 9.33 -4.33
C PRO A 9 -19.73 9.28 -2.81
N PHE A 10 -18.66 9.47 -2.03
CA PHE A 10 -18.71 9.37 -0.56
C PHE A 10 -18.46 10.69 0.16
N SER A 11 -18.30 11.80 -0.55
CA SER A 11 -17.93 13.11 0.01
C SER A 11 -18.95 13.65 1.02
N ALA A 12 -20.25 13.39 0.80
CA ALA A 12 -21.34 13.85 1.66
C ALA A 12 -21.67 12.91 2.84
N LEU A 13 -20.94 11.78 3.00
CA LEU A 13 -21.21 10.79 4.04
C LEU A 13 -20.37 11.03 5.30
N ASP A 14 -20.94 10.73 6.46
CA ASP A 14 -20.18 10.68 7.70
C ASP A 14 -19.12 9.54 7.66
N PRO A 15 -18.06 9.61 8.50
CA PRO A 15 -16.94 8.69 8.42
C PRO A 15 -17.29 7.21 8.60
N LEU A 16 -18.35 6.89 9.38
CA LEU A 16 -18.75 5.51 9.62
C LEU A 16 -19.44 4.94 8.40
N ILE A 17 -20.48 5.62 7.90
CA ILE A 17 -21.24 5.23 6.71
C ILE A 17 -20.31 5.19 5.48
N ARG A 18 -19.41 6.16 5.35
CA ARG A 18 -18.39 6.18 4.28
C ARG A 18 -17.59 4.89 4.24
N ARG A 19 -17.08 4.42 5.39
CA ARG A 19 -16.33 3.16 5.47
C ARG A 19 -17.14 1.93 5.10
N GLU A 20 -18.41 1.89 5.49
CA GLU A 20 -19.32 0.81 5.14
C GLU A 20 -19.56 0.78 3.63
N MET A 21 -19.85 1.92 3.02
CA MET A 21 -20.09 2.05 1.58
C MET A 21 -18.84 1.72 0.74
N GLN A 22 -17.66 2.13 1.18
CA GLN A 22 -16.39 1.73 0.56
C GLN A 22 -16.19 0.21 0.61
N THR A 23 -16.49 -0.42 1.74
CA THR A 23 -16.40 -1.88 1.89
C THR A 23 -17.36 -2.60 0.96
N GLU A 24 -18.60 -2.08 0.83
CA GLU A 24 -19.60 -2.64 -0.06
C GLU A 24 -19.21 -2.46 -1.54
N LEU A 25 -18.64 -1.32 -1.91
CA LEU A 25 -18.11 -1.09 -3.27
C LEU A 25 -17.01 -2.12 -3.61
N MET A 26 -16.06 -2.36 -2.70
CA MET A 26 -15.02 -3.37 -2.90
C MET A 26 -15.62 -4.78 -3.05
N ARG A 27 -16.63 -5.11 -2.23
CA ARG A 27 -17.34 -6.39 -2.34
C ARG A 27 -18.03 -6.55 -3.69
N LEU A 28 -18.75 -5.53 -4.15
CA LEU A 28 -19.40 -5.52 -5.45
C LEU A 28 -18.38 -5.66 -6.59
N GLN A 29 -17.28 -4.91 -6.52
CA GLN A 29 -16.20 -4.98 -7.51
C GLN A 29 -15.60 -6.38 -7.60
N SER A 30 -15.39 -7.06 -6.47
CA SER A 30 -14.84 -8.43 -6.44
C SER A 30 -15.74 -9.46 -7.14
N VAL A 31 -17.07 -9.23 -7.11
CA VAL A 31 -18.07 -10.10 -7.74
C VAL A 31 -18.27 -9.75 -9.22
N LEU A 32 -18.45 -8.46 -9.51
CA LEU A 32 -18.84 -7.98 -10.84
C LEU A 32 -17.65 -7.85 -11.79
N LYS A 33 -16.43 -7.68 -11.26
CA LYS A 33 -15.17 -7.52 -12.03
C LYS A 33 -15.26 -6.44 -13.11
N LYS A 34 -15.95 -5.32 -12.80
CA LYS A 34 -16.09 -4.19 -13.70
C LYS A 34 -14.93 -3.22 -13.53
N THR A 35 -14.61 -2.47 -14.59
CA THR A 35 -13.71 -1.34 -14.47
C THR A 35 -14.43 -0.18 -13.81
N VAL A 36 -13.86 0.36 -12.75
CA VAL A 36 -14.40 1.53 -12.03
C VAL A 36 -13.39 2.65 -12.14
N VAL A 37 -13.81 3.79 -12.67
CA VAL A 37 -13.08 5.05 -12.60
C VAL A 37 -13.67 5.84 -11.45
N PHE A 38 -12.86 6.06 -10.43
CA PHE A 38 -13.27 6.67 -9.17
C PHE A 38 -12.51 7.98 -8.98
N ILE A 39 -13.23 9.08 -8.83
CA ILE A 39 -12.66 10.41 -8.61
C ILE A 39 -12.85 10.76 -7.13
N THR A 40 -11.78 11.16 -6.48
CA THR A 40 -11.79 11.62 -5.09
C THR A 40 -10.64 12.60 -4.84
N HIS A 41 -10.81 13.50 -3.88
CA HIS A 41 -9.74 14.34 -3.33
C HIS A 41 -9.12 13.73 -2.05
N ASP A 42 -9.67 12.62 -1.55
CA ASP A 42 -9.18 11.90 -0.37
C ASP A 42 -8.21 10.79 -0.80
N PHE A 43 -6.93 10.99 -0.50
CA PHE A 43 -5.89 10.04 -0.90
C PHE A 43 -5.96 8.70 -0.12
N ASP A 44 -6.39 8.72 1.15
CA ASP A 44 -6.61 7.49 1.92
C ASP A 44 -7.73 6.64 1.32
N GLU A 45 -8.75 7.30 0.78
CA GLU A 45 -9.82 6.64 0.04
C GLU A 45 -9.31 6.01 -1.25
N ALA A 46 -8.52 6.75 -2.03
CA ALA A 46 -7.88 6.23 -3.24
C ALA A 46 -6.98 5.02 -2.95
N ILE A 47 -6.13 5.09 -1.92
CA ILE A 47 -5.28 3.96 -1.48
C ILE A 47 -6.10 2.72 -1.13
N ARG A 48 -7.25 2.92 -0.50
CA ARG A 48 -8.09 1.81 -0.04
C ARG A 48 -8.80 1.10 -1.18
N LEU A 49 -9.25 1.84 -2.20
CA LEU A 49 -10.17 1.35 -3.22
C LEU A 49 -9.50 1.02 -4.55
N ALA A 50 -8.42 1.70 -4.90
CA ALA A 50 -7.88 1.64 -6.24
C ALA A 50 -6.74 0.62 -6.40
N ASP A 51 -6.74 -0.07 -7.54
CA ASP A 51 -5.58 -0.85 -8.01
C ASP A 51 -4.49 0.08 -8.56
N ARG A 52 -4.91 1.20 -9.21
CA ARG A 52 -4.03 2.24 -9.74
C ARG A 52 -4.62 3.61 -9.47
N ILE A 53 -3.75 4.57 -9.19
CA ILE A 53 -4.11 5.96 -8.90
C ILE A 53 -3.42 6.85 -9.94
N ALA A 54 -4.18 7.80 -10.48
CA ALA A 54 -3.66 8.91 -11.26
C ALA A 54 -3.71 10.18 -10.40
N ILE A 55 -2.55 10.76 -10.08
CA ILE A 55 -2.47 12.07 -9.41
C ILE A 55 -2.50 13.15 -10.48
N MET A 56 -3.44 14.08 -10.34
CA MET A 56 -3.64 15.20 -11.26
C MET A 56 -3.34 16.53 -10.57
N LYS A 57 -2.82 17.48 -11.34
CA LYS A 57 -2.62 18.87 -10.94
C LYS A 57 -2.81 19.78 -12.14
N ASP A 58 -3.55 20.87 -11.96
CA ASP A 58 -3.76 21.88 -12.99
C ASP A 58 -4.28 21.33 -14.33
N GLY A 59 -5.12 20.25 -14.27
CA GLY A 59 -5.68 19.56 -15.43
C GLY A 59 -4.76 18.55 -16.08
N GLU A 60 -3.53 18.35 -15.58
CA GLU A 60 -2.56 17.40 -16.12
C GLU A 60 -2.37 16.20 -15.19
N VAL A 61 -2.10 15.03 -15.78
CA VAL A 61 -1.73 13.84 -15.04
C VAL A 61 -0.24 13.89 -14.71
N ILE A 62 0.09 14.01 -13.41
CA ILE A 62 1.47 14.11 -12.93
C ILE A 62 2.12 12.75 -12.79
N GLN A 63 1.40 11.76 -12.24
CA GLN A 63 1.90 10.40 -12.08
C GLN A 63 0.74 9.41 -12.03
N ILE A 64 0.96 8.23 -12.64
CA ILE A 64 0.05 7.08 -12.54
C ILE A 64 0.84 5.90 -12.00
N GLY A 65 0.33 5.23 -10.97
CA GLY A 65 0.97 4.05 -10.39
C GLY A 65 0.05 3.30 -9.45
N THR A 66 0.55 2.21 -8.88
CA THR A 66 -0.10 1.60 -7.73
C THR A 66 0.03 2.52 -6.51
N PRO A 67 -0.82 2.40 -5.48
CA PRO A 67 -0.62 3.13 -4.23
C PRO A 67 0.82 3.01 -3.68
N GLU A 68 1.41 1.82 -3.80
CA GLU A 68 2.77 1.54 -3.34
C GLU A 68 3.83 2.31 -4.17
N ASP A 69 3.67 2.38 -5.49
CA ASP A 69 4.58 3.12 -6.38
C ASP A 69 4.58 4.62 -6.06
N LEU A 70 3.39 5.20 -5.87
CA LEU A 70 3.24 6.62 -5.58
C LEU A 70 3.89 7.01 -4.24
N VAL A 71 3.74 6.16 -3.22
CA VAL A 71 4.29 6.40 -1.88
C VAL A 71 5.80 6.14 -1.82
N ASN A 72 6.30 5.18 -2.58
CA ASN A 72 7.69 4.75 -2.52
C ASN A 72 8.60 5.45 -3.54
N ASN A 73 8.03 5.78 -4.70
CA ASN A 73 8.75 6.38 -5.84
C ASN A 73 7.99 7.59 -6.39
N PRO A 74 7.80 8.67 -5.60
CA PRO A 74 7.13 9.86 -6.09
C PRO A 74 7.94 10.51 -7.22
N ALA A 75 7.29 10.75 -8.37
CA ALA A 75 7.94 11.31 -9.55
C ALA A 75 8.29 12.81 -9.41
N THR A 76 7.60 13.53 -8.54
CA THR A 76 7.79 14.96 -8.33
C THR A 76 7.68 15.32 -6.85
N ALA A 77 8.19 16.50 -6.47
CA ALA A 77 8.02 17.04 -5.12
C ALA A 77 6.53 17.16 -4.73
N TYR A 78 5.66 17.50 -5.69
CA TYR A 78 4.22 17.57 -5.47
C TYR A 78 3.64 16.21 -5.06
N VAL A 79 3.99 15.12 -5.75
CA VAL A 79 3.54 13.78 -5.39
C VAL A 79 4.11 13.36 -4.04
N ALA A 80 5.38 13.68 -3.75
CA ALA A 80 6.01 13.40 -2.46
C ALA A 80 5.27 14.10 -1.30
N GLU A 81 4.92 15.38 -1.47
CA GLU A 81 4.14 16.15 -0.49
C GLU A 81 2.73 15.58 -0.34
N PHE A 82 2.06 15.29 -1.45
CA PHE A 82 0.70 14.72 -1.46
C PHE A 82 0.62 13.38 -0.74
N THR A 83 1.68 12.58 -0.77
CA THR A 83 1.78 11.26 -0.12
C THR A 83 2.47 11.30 1.26
N ALA A 84 2.84 12.49 1.75
CA ALA A 84 3.67 12.63 2.95
C ALA A 84 3.02 12.08 4.23
N ASP A 85 1.71 12.27 4.41
CA ASP A 85 0.98 11.90 5.61
C ASP A 85 0.44 10.47 5.60
N VAL A 86 0.68 9.74 4.50
CA VAL A 86 0.21 8.36 4.35
C VAL A 86 0.86 7.43 5.35
N ASN A 87 0.05 6.58 5.96
CA ASN A 87 0.56 5.47 6.77
C ASN A 87 1.24 4.41 5.88
N ARG A 88 2.55 4.57 5.66
CA ARG A 88 3.34 3.72 4.77
C ARG A 88 3.21 2.22 5.09
N ALA A 89 3.05 1.85 6.36
CA ALA A 89 2.88 0.45 6.75
C ALA A 89 1.58 -0.19 6.20
N LYS A 90 0.54 0.62 5.99
CA LYS A 90 -0.71 0.16 5.36
C LYS A 90 -0.61 0.03 3.84
N VAL A 91 0.33 0.74 3.22
CA VAL A 91 0.50 0.80 1.77
C VAL A 91 1.59 -0.13 1.28
N LEU A 92 2.76 -0.12 1.93
CA LEU A 92 3.91 -0.90 1.49
C LEU A 92 3.73 -2.39 1.78
N SER A 93 4.13 -3.19 0.81
CA SER A 93 4.17 -4.65 0.92
C SER A 93 5.49 -5.14 1.55
N ALA A 94 5.50 -6.39 1.98
CA ALA A 94 6.73 -7.05 2.43
C ALA A 94 7.82 -7.01 1.36
N ARG A 95 7.44 -7.12 0.09
CA ARG A 95 8.37 -7.03 -1.05
C ARG A 95 9.10 -5.70 -1.11
N ALA A 96 8.42 -4.59 -0.84
CA ALA A 96 9.03 -3.25 -0.89
C ALA A 96 10.10 -3.02 0.19
N LEU A 97 9.99 -3.70 1.33
CA LEU A 97 10.89 -3.52 2.48
C LEU A 97 11.93 -4.63 2.64
N MET A 98 11.78 -5.75 1.90
CA MET A 98 12.69 -6.89 2.04
C MET A 98 14.10 -6.59 1.54
N LYS A 99 15.06 -7.30 2.13
CA LYS A 99 16.44 -7.45 1.62
C LYS A 99 16.58 -8.82 0.97
N PRO A 100 17.61 -9.04 0.14
CA PRO A 100 17.89 -10.36 -0.43
C PRO A 100 17.93 -11.45 0.65
N ALA A 101 17.43 -12.64 0.31
CA ALA A 101 17.46 -13.79 1.20
C ALA A 101 18.89 -14.23 1.48
N THR A 102 19.12 -14.74 2.68
CA THR A 102 20.38 -15.37 3.09
C THR A 102 20.17 -16.87 3.29
N ALA A 103 21.25 -17.64 3.43
CA ALA A 103 21.16 -19.08 3.72
C ALA A 103 20.36 -19.41 5.00
N LYS A 104 20.25 -18.45 5.93
CA LYS A 104 19.49 -18.60 7.18
C LYS A 104 18.00 -18.31 7.02
N SER A 105 17.60 -17.69 5.92
CA SER A 105 16.20 -17.24 5.70
C SER A 105 15.21 -18.41 5.59
N ALA A 106 15.65 -19.61 5.18
CA ALA A 106 14.79 -20.78 4.99
C ALA A 106 14.09 -21.25 6.30
N GLY A 107 14.73 -21.07 7.46
CA GLY A 107 14.20 -21.46 8.78
C GLY A 107 13.36 -20.40 9.49
N LEU A 108 13.16 -19.22 8.88
CA LEU A 108 12.44 -18.12 9.50
C LEU A 108 10.92 -18.26 9.34
N LYS A 109 10.17 -17.56 10.20
CA LYS A 109 8.71 -17.41 10.02
C LYS A 109 8.43 -16.71 8.67
N LYS A 110 7.52 -17.26 7.91
CA LYS A 110 7.23 -16.84 6.53
C LYS A 110 6.14 -15.77 6.49
N VAL A 111 6.29 -14.81 5.59
CA VAL A 111 5.28 -13.81 5.24
C VAL A 111 5.21 -13.68 3.72
N SER A 112 4.00 -13.52 3.17
CA SER A 112 3.82 -13.30 1.72
C SER A 112 4.47 -11.99 1.27
N ALA A 113 5.10 -11.99 0.11
CA ALA A 113 5.65 -10.79 -0.52
C ALA A 113 4.60 -9.68 -0.71
N ARG A 114 3.32 -10.04 -0.87
CA ARG A 114 2.20 -9.10 -1.04
C ARG A 114 1.59 -8.63 0.27
N ALA A 115 1.94 -9.24 1.41
CA ALA A 115 1.40 -8.84 2.70
C ALA A 115 1.78 -7.40 3.03
N LYS A 116 0.81 -6.60 3.43
CA LYS A 116 1.08 -5.22 3.89
C LYS A 116 1.82 -5.25 5.22
N ILE A 117 2.80 -4.36 5.39
CA ILE A 117 3.65 -4.30 6.60
C ILE A 117 2.79 -4.23 7.86
N ALA A 118 1.73 -3.42 7.85
CA ALA A 118 0.81 -3.28 8.99
C ALA A 118 0.22 -4.61 9.47
N SER A 119 0.04 -5.61 8.58
CA SER A 119 -0.59 -6.89 8.94
C SER A 119 0.29 -7.81 9.77
N PHE A 120 1.60 -7.61 9.77
CA PHE A 120 2.55 -8.44 10.51
C PHE A 120 3.54 -7.64 11.37
N ALA A 121 3.43 -6.30 11.39
CA ALA A 121 4.36 -5.41 12.10
C ALA A 121 4.51 -5.77 13.59
N ALA A 122 3.41 -5.96 14.30
CA ALA A 122 3.45 -6.36 15.70
C ALA A 122 4.17 -7.71 15.88
N ALA A 123 3.80 -8.71 15.08
CA ALA A 123 4.36 -10.06 15.19
C ALA A 123 5.87 -10.11 14.93
N ILE A 124 6.41 -9.33 13.99
CA ILE A 124 7.86 -9.30 13.72
C ILE A 124 8.62 -8.55 14.80
N VAL A 125 8.05 -7.47 15.33
CA VAL A 125 8.64 -6.69 16.42
C VAL A 125 8.70 -7.53 17.70
N ASP A 126 7.60 -8.17 18.07
CA ASP A 126 7.48 -9.02 19.27
C ASP A 126 8.42 -10.24 19.20
N SER A 127 8.58 -10.84 18.01
CA SER A 127 9.47 -11.98 17.83
C SER A 127 10.95 -11.62 17.96
N ALA A 128 11.30 -10.35 17.78
CA ALA A 128 12.67 -9.82 17.69
C ALA A 128 13.56 -10.59 16.66
N ARG A 129 12.94 -11.31 15.72
CA ARG A 129 13.62 -12.11 14.68
C ARG A 129 13.17 -11.71 13.29
N PRO A 130 14.03 -11.80 12.27
CA PRO A 130 13.63 -11.57 10.88
C PRO A 130 12.52 -12.55 10.45
N PHE A 131 11.72 -12.14 9.45
CA PHE A 131 10.79 -13.01 8.75
C PHE A 131 11.27 -13.24 7.33
N ALA A 132 11.10 -14.46 6.83
CA ALA A 132 11.34 -14.79 5.42
C ALA A 132 10.18 -14.30 4.57
N VAL A 133 10.49 -13.64 3.46
CA VAL A 133 9.49 -13.22 2.47
C VAL A 133 9.39 -14.29 1.40
N ILE A 134 8.17 -14.76 1.15
CA ILE A 134 7.89 -15.79 0.14
C ILE A 134 7.12 -15.23 -1.05
N SER A 135 7.47 -15.74 -2.23
CA SER A 135 6.72 -15.49 -3.47
C SER A 135 5.36 -16.21 -3.45
N ASP A 136 4.55 -15.96 -4.48
CA ASP A 136 3.27 -16.68 -4.66
C ASP A 136 3.48 -18.19 -4.90
N SER A 137 4.65 -18.61 -5.39
CA SER A 137 5.06 -20.02 -5.51
C SER A 137 5.57 -20.65 -4.20
N GLY A 138 5.66 -19.87 -3.11
CA GLY A 138 6.18 -20.33 -1.81
C GLY A 138 7.70 -20.33 -1.67
N GLU A 139 8.42 -19.84 -2.69
CA GLU A 139 9.87 -19.70 -2.68
C GLU A 139 10.30 -18.53 -1.79
N VAL A 140 11.39 -18.69 -1.02
CA VAL A 140 11.97 -17.62 -0.20
C VAL A 140 12.74 -16.66 -1.11
N ILE A 141 12.26 -15.44 -1.24
CA ILE A 141 12.82 -14.40 -2.11
C ILE A 141 13.53 -13.27 -1.36
N GLY A 142 13.36 -13.20 -0.05
CA GLY A 142 13.97 -12.16 0.77
C GLY A 142 13.75 -12.37 2.26
N GLU A 143 14.23 -11.41 3.04
CA GLU A 143 13.97 -11.34 4.48
C GLU A 143 13.70 -9.90 4.94
N ILE A 144 12.91 -9.75 6.00
CA ILE A 144 12.62 -8.46 6.64
C ILE A 144 13.08 -8.54 8.08
N SER A 145 13.84 -7.53 8.52
CA SER A 145 14.26 -7.41 9.91
C SER A 145 13.25 -6.61 10.75
N PRO A 146 13.13 -6.88 12.07
CA PRO A 146 12.35 -6.03 12.98
C PRO A 146 12.78 -4.57 12.92
N LYS A 147 14.09 -4.31 12.80
CA LYS A 147 14.66 -2.96 12.71
C LYS A 147 14.13 -2.18 11.49
N SER A 148 14.03 -2.84 10.32
CA SER A 148 13.48 -2.20 9.11
C SER A 148 12.02 -1.78 9.32
N VAL A 149 11.21 -2.64 9.96
CA VAL A 149 9.81 -2.34 10.27
C VAL A 149 9.70 -1.20 11.29
N ILE A 150 10.52 -1.21 12.35
CA ILE A 150 10.53 -0.13 13.34
C ILE A 150 10.93 1.21 12.70
N ASN A 151 11.94 1.23 11.82
CA ASN A 151 12.35 2.43 11.11
C ASN A 151 11.21 2.98 10.23
N LEU A 152 10.51 2.11 9.51
CA LEU A 152 9.35 2.49 8.72
C LEU A 152 8.25 3.12 9.59
N LEU A 153 7.88 2.47 10.70
CA LEU A 153 6.84 2.93 11.61
C LEU A 153 7.21 4.25 12.30
N SER A 154 8.51 4.49 12.55
CA SER A 154 9.02 5.73 13.18
C SER A 154 9.31 6.86 12.17
N GLY A 155 9.04 6.66 10.88
CA GLY A 155 9.29 7.64 9.84
C GLY A 155 10.77 7.89 9.50
N LYS A 156 11.70 7.10 10.05
CA LYS A 156 13.15 7.24 9.81
C LYS A 156 13.59 6.75 8.41
N ASP A 157 12.70 6.12 7.67
CA ASP A 157 12.98 5.57 6.34
C ASP A 157 12.86 6.63 5.21
N ARG A 158 12.46 7.86 5.54
CA ARG A 158 12.27 8.95 4.55
C ARG A 158 13.58 9.57 4.06
N GLY A 159 14.74 9.19 4.62
CA GLY A 159 16.05 9.78 4.32
C GLY A 159 17.03 8.92 3.53
N ALA A 160 16.64 7.73 3.04
CA ALA A 160 17.58 6.79 2.44
C ALA A 160 17.59 6.79 0.89
N ASN A 161 16.82 7.66 0.23
CA ASN A 161 16.78 7.82 -1.23
C ASN A 161 17.06 9.30 -1.60
N THR A 162 18.23 9.82 -1.23
CA THR A 162 18.84 11.01 -1.82
C THR A 162 20.17 10.64 -2.41
#